data_2fec89d77beebd2c6dc61007ad243a41
#
_entry.id   2fec89d77beebd2c6dc61007ad243a41
#
_cell.length_a   1.000
_cell.length_b   1.000
_cell.length_c   1.000
_cell.angle_alpha   90.00
_cell.angle_beta   90.00
_cell.angle_gamma   90.00
#
_symmetry.space_group_name_H-M   'P 1'
#
loop_
_entity.id
_entity.type
_entity.pdbx_description
1 polymer ?
#
loop_
_entity_poly.entity_id
_entity_poly.type
_entity_poly.pdbx_seq_one_letter_code
_entity_poly.pdbx_strand_id
1 'polypeptide(L)'
;MNIADKVALVSGGASGLGLATATAFVEAGGKVVIVDLESSNGEAVAKELGDAARFAAADVTDEEQVRAAVAATVDAFGGVHVNVNCAGVGFPGRVLTREGRANDLERYEFVVRVNLIGTFNVLRLAAEQMATQEPEGDERGVIVNTASVAAFDGQIGQAAYSSSKGGIVGMTLPVARDLATKLIRCVAIAPGTFDTPMLAGLPEEARKKLASQVPHPRRLGQPEEYAALALHIVSNPMLNGEVIRLDGALRMPPR
;
A
#
# COMPACT_ATOMS: atom_id res chain seq x y z
N MET A 1 17.98 6.36 -1.94
CA MET A 1 18.35 5.64 -0.68
C MET A 1 18.83 4.23 -1.02
N ASN A 2 19.91 3.75 -0.42
CA ASN A 2 20.27 2.32 -0.48
C ASN A 2 19.39 1.55 0.52
N ILE A 3 18.90 0.37 0.15
CA ILE A 3 17.98 -0.42 1.00
C ILE A 3 18.73 -1.14 2.14
N ALA A 4 19.99 -1.52 1.91
CA ALA A 4 20.78 -2.21 2.94
C ALA A 4 20.77 -1.41 4.26
N ASP A 5 20.49 -2.10 5.36
CA ASP A 5 20.37 -1.55 6.73
C ASP A 5 19.22 -0.54 6.95
N LYS A 6 18.36 -0.28 5.96
CA LYS A 6 17.18 0.57 6.15
C LYS A 6 16.03 -0.19 6.79
N VAL A 7 15.16 0.56 7.44
CA VAL A 7 13.99 0.03 8.14
C VAL A 7 12.72 0.43 7.40
N ALA A 8 11.94 -0.56 7.01
CA ALA A 8 10.63 -0.35 6.39
C ALA A 8 9.50 -0.64 7.38
N LEU A 9 8.48 0.20 7.37
CA LEU A 9 7.16 -0.01 7.98
C LEU A 9 6.17 -0.34 6.86
N VAL A 10 5.64 -1.57 6.81
CA VAL A 10 4.76 -2.03 5.73
C VAL A 10 3.38 -2.35 6.28
N SER A 11 2.39 -1.49 6.01
CA SER A 11 1.00 -1.77 6.38
C SER A 11 0.32 -2.70 5.36
N GLY A 12 -0.53 -3.62 5.84
CA GLY A 12 -1.04 -4.73 5.03
C GLY A 12 0.07 -5.73 4.66
N GLY A 13 1.10 -5.83 5.51
CA GLY A 13 2.32 -6.58 5.21
C GLY A 13 2.22 -8.09 5.41
N ALA A 14 1.11 -8.58 5.97
CA ALA A 14 0.92 -10.02 6.22
C ALA A 14 0.48 -10.82 4.99
N SER A 15 0.16 -10.17 3.87
CA SER A 15 -0.30 -10.85 2.65
C SER A 15 -0.10 -10.02 1.38
N GLY A 16 -0.26 -10.67 0.22
CA GLY A 16 -0.34 -10.02 -1.09
C GLY A 16 0.82 -9.08 -1.42
N LEU A 17 0.50 -7.86 -1.86
CA LEU A 17 1.50 -6.86 -2.28
C LEU A 17 2.43 -6.44 -1.13
N GLY A 18 1.85 -6.30 0.09
CA GLY A 18 2.61 -5.92 1.27
C GLY A 18 3.60 -7.00 1.69
N LEU A 19 3.18 -8.26 1.70
CA LEU A 19 4.06 -9.41 2.00
C LEU A 19 5.21 -9.50 0.99
N ALA A 20 4.90 -9.44 -0.31
CA ALA A 20 5.95 -9.49 -1.33
C ALA A 20 6.95 -8.32 -1.18
N THR A 21 6.45 -7.13 -0.80
CA THR A 21 7.31 -5.98 -0.55
C THR A 21 8.19 -6.18 0.68
N ALA A 22 7.61 -6.69 1.78
CA ALA A 22 8.36 -6.99 3.01
C ALA A 22 9.46 -8.03 2.75
N THR A 23 9.14 -9.11 2.03
CA THR A 23 10.09 -10.16 1.64
C THR A 23 11.22 -9.59 0.79
N ALA A 24 10.90 -8.88 -0.29
CA ALA A 24 11.91 -8.30 -1.17
C ALA A 24 12.81 -7.27 -0.44
N PHE A 25 12.25 -6.54 0.52
CA PHE A 25 13.01 -5.57 1.30
C PHE A 25 14.03 -6.25 2.22
N VAL A 26 13.65 -7.36 2.86
CA VAL A 26 14.56 -8.20 3.67
C VAL A 26 15.63 -8.85 2.79
N GLU A 27 15.26 -9.40 1.65
CA GLU A 27 16.20 -9.99 0.68
C GLU A 27 17.22 -8.97 0.15
N ALA A 28 16.85 -7.70 0.08
CA ALA A 28 17.74 -6.59 -0.28
C ALA A 28 18.63 -6.11 0.89
N GLY A 29 18.61 -6.78 2.05
CA GLY A 29 19.41 -6.46 3.23
C GLY A 29 18.79 -5.40 4.14
N GLY A 30 17.53 -5.05 3.95
CA GLY A 30 16.78 -4.16 4.83
C GLY A 30 16.14 -4.90 6.01
N LYS A 31 15.52 -4.13 6.90
CA LYS A 31 14.73 -4.61 8.04
C LYS A 31 13.29 -4.17 7.90
N VAL A 32 12.32 -4.96 8.34
CA VAL A 32 10.91 -4.66 8.14
C VAL A 32 10.09 -4.84 9.41
N VAL A 33 9.17 -3.93 9.65
CA VAL A 33 8.05 -4.17 10.55
C VAL A 33 6.78 -4.31 9.73
N ILE A 34 6.19 -5.48 9.83
CA ILE A 34 4.90 -5.83 9.23
C ILE A 34 3.81 -5.28 10.13
N VAL A 35 2.99 -4.38 9.60
CA VAL A 35 1.81 -3.86 10.29
C VAL A 35 0.56 -4.43 9.65
N ASP A 36 -0.22 -5.16 10.44
CA ASP A 36 -1.47 -5.76 9.99
C ASP A 36 -2.39 -5.99 11.19
N LEU A 37 -3.63 -6.40 10.94
CA LEU A 37 -4.55 -6.74 12.02
C LEU A 37 -4.00 -7.90 12.85
N GLU A 38 -4.29 -7.91 14.15
CA GLU A 38 -3.91 -9.01 15.07
C GLU A 38 -4.41 -10.37 14.59
N SER A 39 -5.57 -10.40 13.91
CA SER A 39 -6.14 -11.63 13.34
C SER A 39 -5.45 -12.12 12.07
N SER A 40 -4.46 -11.40 11.55
CA SER A 40 -3.70 -11.77 10.35
C SER A 40 -2.61 -12.82 10.65
N ASN A 41 -1.94 -13.28 9.60
CA ASN A 41 -0.76 -14.17 9.73
C ASN A 41 0.55 -13.40 9.98
N GLY A 42 0.50 -12.12 10.38
CA GLY A 42 1.67 -11.25 10.48
C GLY A 42 2.79 -11.79 11.35
N GLU A 43 2.44 -12.38 12.51
CA GLU A 43 3.42 -13.00 13.42
C GLU A 43 4.15 -14.19 12.76
N ALA A 44 3.42 -15.05 12.06
CA ALA A 44 4.01 -16.19 11.36
C ALA A 44 4.92 -15.73 10.21
N VAL A 45 4.49 -14.73 9.46
CA VAL A 45 5.27 -14.12 8.37
C VAL A 45 6.57 -13.47 8.91
N ALA A 46 6.48 -12.71 9.99
CA ALA A 46 7.66 -12.10 10.59
C ALA A 46 8.67 -13.16 11.07
N LYS A 47 8.17 -14.25 11.66
CA LYS A 47 9.01 -15.39 12.07
C LYS A 47 9.69 -16.08 10.87
N GLU A 48 8.99 -16.23 9.76
CA GLU A 48 9.53 -16.84 8.53
C GLU A 48 10.63 -15.97 7.92
N LEU A 49 10.46 -14.64 7.92
CA LEU A 49 11.46 -13.68 7.46
C LEU A 49 12.66 -13.52 8.41
N GLY A 50 12.58 -14.04 9.62
CA GLY A 50 13.68 -14.13 10.57
C GLY A 50 14.01 -12.83 11.32
N ASP A 51 15.27 -12.67 11.71
CA ASP A 51 15.70 -11.58 12.60
C ASP A 51 15.55 -10.17 12.00
N ALA A 52 15.47 -10.07 10.69
CA ALA A 52 15.27 -8.83 9.97
C ALA A 52 13.79 -8.36 9.95
N ALA A 53 12.87 -9.14 10.50
CA ALA A 53 11.44 -8.81 10.49
C ALA A 53 10.85 -8.82 11.91
N ARG A 54 9.84 -7.97 12.12
CA ARG A 54 8.98 -7.97 13.30
C ARG A 54 7.53 -7.76 12.87
N PHE A 55 6.60 -8.18 13.70
CA PHE A 55 5.18 -7.92 13.54
C PHE A 55 4.70 -6.92 14.58
N ALA A 56 3.88 -5.97 14.16
CA ALA A 56 3.17 -5.04 15.03
C ALA A 56 1.68 -5.06 14.65
N ALA A 57 0.86 -5.58 15.54
CA ALA A 57 -0.59 -5.61 15.33
C ALA A 57 -1.17 -4.19 15.40
N ALA A 58 -1.85 -3.76 14.33
CA ALA A 58 -2.55 -2.47 14.32
C ALA A 58 -3.65 -2.41 13.25
N ASP A 59 -4.77 -1.81 13.62
CA ASP A 59 -5.75 -1.28 12.67
C ASP A 59 -5.25 0.08 12.16
N VAL A 60 -5.05 0.23 10.87
CA VAL A 60 -4.57 1.48 10.25
C VAL A 60 -5.49 2.67 10.49
N THR A 61 -6.76 2.43 10.86
CA THR A 61 -7.74 3.48 11.16
C THR A 61 -7.67 3.98 12.60
N ASP A 62 -6.90 3.31 13.47
CA ASP A 62 -6.69 3.65 14.86
C ASP A 62 -5.33 4.35 15.04
N GLU A 63 -5.36 5.61 15.49
CA GLU A 63 -4.14 6.40 15.66
C GLU A 63 -3.20 5.83 16.72
N GLU A 64 -3.74 5.37 17.85
CA GLU A 64 -2.94 4.90 18.97
C GLU A 64 -2.21 3.60 18.62
N GLN A 65 -2.90 2.68 17.93
CA GLN A 65 -2.30 1.44 17.47
C GLN A 65 -1.20 1.69 16.43
N VAL A 66 -1.44 2.59 15.46
CA VAL A 66 -0.42 2.94 14.48
C VAL A 66 0.78 3.63 15.13
N ARG A 67 0.55 4.52 16.10
CA ARG A 67 1.62 5.17 16.86
C ARG A 67 2.45 4.14 17.65
N ALA A 68 1.80 3.16 18.26
CA ALA A 68 2.48 2.05 18.92
C ALA A 68 3.31 1.19 17.93
N ALA A 69 2.79 0.93 16.74
CA ALA A 69 3.52 0.20 15.70
C ALA A 69 4.77 0.97 15.20
N VAL A 70 4.67 2.29 15.05
CA VAL A 70 5.83 3.15 14.71
C VAL A 70 6.86 3.11 15.85
N ALA A 71 6.43 3.25 17.11
CA ALA A 71 7.33 3.17 18.26
C ALA A 71 8.02 1.80 18.35
N ALA A 72 7.28 0.70 18.19
CA ALA A 72 7.84 -0.64 18.15
C ALA A 72 8.87 -0.82 17.01
N THR A 73 8.69 -0.13 15.88
CA THR A 73 9.66 -0.13 14.77
C THR A 73 10.96 0.55 15.19
N VAL A 74 10.87 1.68 15.88
CA VAL A 74 12.04 2.39 16.40
C VAL A 74 12.77 1.57 17.47
N ASP A 75 12.02 0.97 18.38
CA ASP A 75 12.59 0.13 19.46
C ASP A 75 13.31 -1.10 18.91
N ALA A 76 12.74 -1.72 17.87
CA ALA A 76 13.31 -2.93 17.28
C ALA A 76 14.54 -2.65 16.40
N PHE A 77 14.50 -1.54 15.62
CA PHE A 77 15.46 -1.34 14.52
C PHE A 77 16.06 0.08 14.46
N GLY A 78 15.72 0.95 15.40
CA GLY A 78 16.35 2.27 15.56
C GLY A 78 15.74 3.40 14.73
N GLY A 79 14.73 3.15 13.88
CA GLY A 79 14.11 4.20 13.08
C GLY A 79 13.15 3.69 12.02
N VAL A 80 12.58 4.62 11.24
CA VAL A 80 11.73 4.35 10.07
C VAL A 80 12.30 5.11 8.88
N HIS A 81 12.71 4.42 7.83
CA HIS A 81 13.28 5.03 6.61
C HIS A 81 12.34 4.92 5.40
N VAL A 82 11.56 3.83 5.38
CA VAL A 82 10.61 3.56 4.30
C VAL A 82 9.25 3.25 4.91
N ASN A 83 8.19 3.86 4.37
CA ASN A 83 6.82 3.46 4.69
C ASN A 83 6.13 2.99 3.42
N VAL A 84 5.61 1.75 3.41
CA VAL A 84 4.84 1.21 2.29
C VAL A 84 3.43 0.90 2.77
N ASN A 85 2.43 1.56 2.17
CA ASN A 85 1.04 1.43 2.56
C ASN A 85 0.30 0.52 1.58
N CYS A 86 0.12 -0.76 1.97
CA CYS A 86 -0.60 -1.78 1.22
C CYS A 86 -1.92 -2.19 1.87
N ALA A 87 -2.20 -1.78 3.12
CA ALA A 87 -3.47 -2.08 3.77
C ALA A 87 -4.64 -1.52 2.98
N GLY A 88 -5.65 -2.36 2.75
CA GLY A 88 -6.84 -1.93 2.02
C GLY A 88 -7.87 -3.04 1.83
N VAL A 89 -9.10 -2.62 1.61
CA VAL A 89 -10.26 -3.49 1.39
C VAL A 89 -10.99 -3.10 0.12
N GLY A 90 -11.67 -4.08 -0.49
CA GLY A 90 -12.53 -3.87 -1.64
C GLY A 90 -13.90 -4.47 -1.39
N PHE A 91 -14.94 -3.64 -1.36
CA PHE A 91 -16.32 -4.10 -1.32
C PHE A 91 -17.07 -3.55 -2.53
N PRO A 92 -17.56 -4.42 -3.43
CA PRO A 92 -18.39 -3.98 -4.54
C PRO A 92 -19.74 -3.49 -4.01
N GLY A 93 -20.14 -2.30 -4.42
CA GLY A 93 -21.43 -1.71 -4.05
C GLY A 93 -21.87 -0.68 -5.10
N ARG A 94 -23.07 -0.88 -5.67
CA ARG A 94 -23.67 0.10 -6.58
C ARG A 94 -24.27 1.26 -5.79
N VAL A 95 -24.48 2.39 -6.43
CA VAL A 95 -25.19 3.55 -5.83
C VAL A 95 -26.62 3.18 -5.43
N LEU A 96 -27.28 2.37 -6.26
CA LEU A 96 -28.62 1.88 -5.98
C LEU A 96 -28.64 0.35 -5.87
N THR A 97 -29.48 -0.18 -4.98
CA THR A 97 -29.82 -1.59 -4.89
C THR A 97 -30.60 -2.06 -6.13
N ARG A 98 -30.86 -3.35 -6.25
CA ARG A 98 -31.69 -3.89 -7.36
C ARG A 98 -33.11 -3.34 -7.36
N GLU A 99 -33.64 -2.98 -6.17
CA GLU A 99 -34.96 -2.41 -5.95
C GLU A 99 -34.99 -0.89 -6.16
N GLY A 100 -33.89 -0.28 -6.62
CA GLY A 100 -33.81 1.17 -6.89
C GLY A 100 -33.69 2.05 -5.66
N ARG A 101 -33.41 1.49 -4.49
CA ARG A 101 -33.17 2.26 -3.25
C ARG A 101 -31.70 2.63 -3.11
N ALA A 102 -31.39 3.68 -2.35
CA ALA A 102 -30.02 4.04 -2.01
C ALA A 102 -29.31 2.86 -1.35
N ASN A 103 -28.07 2.62 -1.75
CA ASN A 103 -27.23 1.60 -1.11
C ASN A 103 -26.71 2.12 0.24
N ASP A 104 -26.20 1.19 1.04
CA ASP A 104 -25.74 1.43 2.39
C ASP A 104 -24.51 2.38 2.42
N LEU A 105 -24.65 3.48 3.16
CA LEU A 105 -23.58 4.48 3.32
C LEU A 105 -22.44 3.95 4.20
N GLU A 106 -22.73 3.12 5.21
CA GLU A 106 -21.72 2.59 6.14
C GLU A 106 -20.65 1.77 5.39
N ARG A 107 -21.04 1.03 4.34
CA ARG A 107 -20.09 0.30 3.51
C ARG A 107 -19.17 1.22 2.71
N TYR A 108 -19.71 2.32 2.22
CA TYR A 108 -18.90 3.34 1.54
C TYR A 108 -17.90 3.97 2.51
N GLU A 109 -18.36 4.37 3.68
CA GLU A 109 -17.54 4.98 4.72
C GLU A 109 -16.45 4.03 5.20
N PHE A 110 -16.77 2.75 5.39
CA PHE A 110 -15.78 1.74 5.81
C PHE A 110 -14.63 1.63 4.80
N VAL A 111 -14.93 1.54 3.49
CA VAL A 111 -13.89 1.46 2.45
C VAL A 111 -13.03 2.72 2.43
N VAL A 112 -13.63 3.90 2.51
CA VAL A 112 -12.91 5.16 2.54
C VAL A 112 -12.07 5.29 3.82
N ARG A 113 -12.61 4.88 4.95
CA ARG A 113 -11.92 4.89 6.24
C ARG A 113 -10.67 4.03 6.20
N VAL A 114 -10.76 2.79 5.77
CA VAL A 114 -9.59 1.89 5.72
C VAL A 114 -8.60 2.35 4.66
N ASN A 115 -9.05 2.52 3.41
CA ASN A 115 -8.14 2.71 2.28
C ASN A 115 -7.51 4.10 2.23
N LEU A 116 -8.25 5.15 2.57
CA LEU A 116 -7.79 6.54 2.43
C LEU A 116 -7.36 7.11 3.77
N ILE A 117 -8.25 7.10 4.76
CA ILE A 117 -7.94 7.67 6.08
C ILE A 117 -6.88 6.84 6.78
N GLY A 118 -6.95 5.51 6.71
CA GLY A 118 -5.94 4.61 7.26
C GLY A 118 -4.56 4.81 6.60
N THR A 119 -4.51 4.92 5.27
CA THR A 119 -3.26 5.25 4.56
C THR A 119 -2.69 6.57 5.03
N PHE A 120 -3.51 7.62 5.12
CA PHE A 120 -3.05 8.92 5.61
C PHE A 120 -2.61 8.87 7.08
N ASN A 121 -3.28 8.09 7.93
CA ASN A 121 -2.92 7.92 9.32
C ASN A 121 -1.52 7.28 9.46
N VAL A 122 -1.24 6.21 8.72
CA VAL A 122 0.08 5.56 8.76
C VAL A 122 1.17 6.48 8.21
N LEU A 123 0.95 7.11 7.04
CA LEU A 123 1.97 7.93 6.41
C LEU A 123 2.35 9.16 7.26
N ARG A 124 1.38 9.83 7.92
CA ARG A 124 1.66 11.01 8.73
C ARG A 124 2.49 10.67 9.98
N LEU A 125 2.20 9.52 10.62
CA LEU A 125 2.93 9.07 11.81
C LEU A 125 4.31 8.53 11.45
N ALA A 126 4.45 7.83 10.32
CA ALA A 126 5.75 7.46 9.79
C ALA A 126 6.59 8.69 9.40
N ALA A 127 5.98 9.70 8.76
CA ALA A 127 6.65 10.95 8.40
C ALA A 127 7.09 11.76 9.63
N GLU A 128 6.27 11.79 10.70
CA GLU A 128 6.63 12.39 11.98
C GLU A 128 7.92 11.77 12.52
N GLN A 129 8.01 10.43 12.52
CA GLN A 129 9.21 9.72 12.95
C GLN A 129 10.40 9.96 12.03
N MET A 130 10.22 9.85 10.71
CA MET A 130 11.28 10.12 9.73
C MET A 130 11.89 11.52 9.91
N ALA A 131 11.05 12.51 10.21
CA ALA A 131 11.49 13.91 10.38
C ALA A 131 12.40 14.14 11.59
N THR A 132 12.41 13.22 12.57
CA THR A 132 13.30 13.30 13.75
C THR A 132 14.68 12.69 13.50
N GLN A 133 14.87 11.95 12.42
CA GLN A 133 16.10 11.23 12.12
C GLN A 133 17.12 12.13 11.42
N GLU A 134 18.40 11.83 11.59
CA GLU A 134 19.45 12.49 10.80
C GLU A 134 19.31 12.07 9.32
N PRO A 135 19.47 13.02 8.38
CA PRO A 135 19.39 12.69 6.97
C PRO A 135 20.63 11.89 6.51
N GLU A 136 20.43 10.97 5.58
CA GLU A 136 21.51 10.37 4.81
C GLU A 136 21.63 11.05 3.45
N GLY A 137 22.67 11.85 3.27
CA GLY A 137 22.77 12.73 2.11
C GLY A 137 21.60 13.71 2.07
N ASP A 138 20.81 13.66 1.01
CA ASP A 138 19.66 14.55 0.79
C ASP A 138 18.31 13.90 1.15
N GLU A 139 18.31 12.80 1.94
CA GLU A 139 17.08 12.04 2.17
C GLU A 139 16.95 11.54 3.61
N ARG A 140 15.75 11.68 4.22
CA ARG A 140 15.38 11.07 5.49
C ARG A 140 14.47 9.86 5.33
N GLY A 141 13.66 9.85 4.28
CA GLY A 141 12.74 8.76 4.08
C GLY A 141 11.95 8.83 2.79
N VAL A 142 11.23 7.75 2.51
CA VAL A 142 10.34 7.65 1.37
C VAL A 142 9.05 6.94 1.76
N ILE A 143 7.94 7.46 1.28
CA ILE A 143 6.59 6.92 1.45
C ILE A 143 6.11 6.40 0.10
N VAL A 144 5.68 5.13 0.06
CA VAL A 144 5.09 4.49 -1.11
C VAL A 144 3.65 4.10 -0.78
N ASN A 145 2.69 4.73 -1.44
CA ASN A 145 1.27 4.45 -1.23
C ASN A 145 0.72 3.54 -2.34
N THR A 146 -0.22 2.67 -1.99
CA THR A 146 -0.92 1.81 -2.94
C THR A 146 -2.23 2.44 -3.37
N ALA A 147 -2.25 3.07 -4.54
CA ALA A 147 -3.46 3.48 -5.23
C ALA A 147 -4.13 2.29 -5.96
N SER A 148 -4.70 2.50 -7.11
CA SER A 148 -5.23 1.47 -8.02
C SER A 148 -5.51 2.10 -9.38
N VAL A 149 -5.50 1.31 -10.45
CA VAL A 149 -6.07 1.75 -11.74
C VAL A 149 -7.55 2.11 -11.63
N ALA A 150 -8.26 1.57 -10.62
CA ALA A 150 -9.65 1.93 -10.33
C ALA A 150 -9.82 3.40 -9.92
N ALA A 151 -8.76 4.10 -9.54
CA ALA A 151 -8.77 5.55 -9.34
C ALA A 151 -9.05 6.32 -10.64
N PHE A 152 -8.73 5.73 -11.79
CA PHE A 152 -8.84 6.32 -13.13
C PHE A 152 -9.94 5.66 -13.96
N ASP A 153 -10.00 4.32 -13.93
CA ASP A 153 -10.83 3.49 -14.78
C ASP A 153 -11.84 2.67 -13.94
N GLY A 154 -12.52 3.30 -12.97
CA GLY A 154 -13.44 2.62 -12.05
C GLY A 154 -14.59 1.91 -12.76
N GLN A 155 -14.90 0.69 -12.29
CA GLN A 155 -15.95 -0.17 -12.82
C GLN A 155 -17.28 0.02 -12.07
N ILE A 156 -18.36 -0.50 -12.65
CA ILE A 156 -19.68 -0.54 -11.99
C ILE A 156 -19.54 -1.26 -10.63
N GLY A 157 -20.01 -0.59 -9.58
CA GLY A 157 -19.93 -1.09 -8.21
C GLY A 157 -18.66 -0.72 -7.46
N GLN A 158 -17.76 0.07 -8.05
CA GLN A 158 -16.51 0.48 -7.41
C GLN A 158 -16.51 1.92 -6.86
N ALA A 159 -17.66 2.57 -6.70
CA ALA A 159 -17.71 3.97 -6.27
C ALA A 159 -16.89 4.24 -5.00
N ALA A 160 -17.07 3.44 -3.93
CA ALA A 160 -16.31 3.60 -2.69
C ALA A 160 -14.81 3.32 -2.89
N TYR A 161 -14.49 2.22 -3.58
CA TYR A 161 -13.10 1.83 -3.84
C TYR A 161 -12.38 2.86 -4.72
N SER A 162 -13.00 3.26 -5.83
CA SER A 162 -12.45 4.28 -6.75
C SER A 162 -12.28 5.64 -6.07
N SER A 163 -13.24 6.06 -5.22
CA SER A 163 -13.11 7.29 -4.43
C SER A 163 -11.93 7.22 -3.47
N SER A 164 -11.80 6.10 -2.74
CA SER A 164 -10.69 5.93 -1.79
C SER A 164 -9.33 5.95 -2.48
N LYS A 165 -9.20 5.25 -3.61
CA LYS A 165 -7.95 5.19 -4.38
C LYS A 165 -7.69 6.46 -5.18
N GLY A 166 -8.74 7.15 -5.63
CA GLY A 166 -8.65 8.52 -6.19
C GLY A 166 -8.17 9.54 -5.16
N GLY A 167 -8.58 9.40 -3.90
CA GLY A 167 -8.06 10.21 -2.79
C GLY A 167 -6.56 10.02 -2.58
N ILE A 168 -6.05 8.77 -2.66
CA ILE A 168 -4.60 8.49 -2.59
C ILE A 168 -3.86 9.16 -3.76
N VAL A 169 -4.38 9.08 -4.98
CA VAL A 169 -3.84 9.79 -6.15
C VAL A 169 -3.78 11.29 -5.88
N GLY A 170 -4.91 11.87 -5.42
CA GLY A 170 -5.03 13.31 -5.17
C GLY A 170 -4.09 13.82 -4.06
N MET A 171 -3.83 13.04 -3.01
CA MET A 171 -2.95 13.46 -1.90
C MET A 171 -1.46 13.27 -2.21
N THR A 172 -1.06 12.48 -3.20
CA THR A 172 0.35 12.12 -3.43
C THR A 172 1.23 13.35 -3.67
N LEU A 173 0.85 14.23 -4.58
CA LEU A 173 1.65 15.43 -4.90
C LEU A 173 1.64 16.47 -3.75
N PRO A 174 0.49 16.82 -3.12
CA PRO A 174 0.50 17.68 -1.94
C PRO A 174 1.39 17.16 -0.81
N VAL A 175 1.30 15.87 -0.45
CA VAL A 175 2.13 15.27 0.59
C VAL A 175 3.62 15.34 0.23
N ALA A 176 3.98 15.04 -1.01
CA ALA A 176 5.36 15.15 -1.48
C ALA A 176 5.91 16.58 -1.34
N ARG A 177 5.08 17.60 -1.61
CA ARG A 177 5.43 19.01 -1.46
C ARG A 177 5.54 19.44 0.00
N ASP A 178 4.60 19.03 0.85
CA ASP A 178 4.60 19.32 2.29
C ASP A 178 5.85 18.75 2.97
N LEU A 179 6.26 17.55 2.57
CA LEU A 179 7.38 16.83 3.18
C LEU A 179 8.74 17.14 2.53
N ALA A 180 8.79 17.88 1.44
CA ALA A 180 10.04 18.18 0.72
C ALA A 180 11.09 18.87 1.60
N THR A 181 10.69 19.84 2.43
CA THR A 181 11.59 20.53 3.38
C THR A 181 12.07 19.62 4.51
N LYS A 182 11.43 18.48 4.69
CA LYS A 182 11.83 17.42 5.63
C LYS A 182 12.68 16.33 4.99
N LEU A 183 13.00 16.45 3.69
CA LEU A 183 13.76 15.48 2.92
C LEU A 183 13.08 14.10 2.87
N ILE A 184 11.75 14.10 2.77
CA ILE A 184 10.92 12.89 2.67
C ILE A 184 10.16 12.93 1.35
N ARG A 185 10.27 11.87 0.55
CA ARG A 185 9.54 11.69 -0.70
C ARG A 185 8.21 10.97 -0.49
N CYS A 186 7.26 11.21 -1.37
CA CYS A 186 6.00 10.48 -1.42
C CYS A 186 5.65 10.12 -2.86
N VAL A 187 5.44 8.83 -3.13
CA VAL A 187 5.09 8.30 -4.44
C VAL A 187 3.92 7.32 -4.27
N ALA A 188 3.06 7.20 -5.26
CA ALA A 188 2.03 6.17 -5.28
C ALA A 188 2.23 5.20 -6.46
N ILE A 189 1.98 3.92 -6.21
CA ILE A 189 1.83 2.91 -7.26
C ILE A 189 0.34 2.69 -7.46
N ALA A 190 -0.12 2.67 -8.71
CA ALA A 190 -1.49 2.31 -9.09
C ALA A 190 -1.48 0.94 -9.80
N PRO A 191 -1.60 -0.17 -9.05
CA PRO A 191 -1.62 -1.50 -9.63
C PRO A 191 -2.87 -1.74 -10.49
N GLY A 192 -2.72 -2.55 -11.54
CA GLY A 192 -3.81 -3.19 -12.26
C GLY A 192 -4.37 -4.39 -11.48
N THR A 193 -4.70 -5.45 -12.20
CA THR A 193 -5.17 -6.71 -11.59
C THR A 193 -3.98 -7.60 -11.23
N PHE A 194 -3.75 -7.78 -9.94
CA PHE A 194 -2.66 -8.59 -9.38
C PHE A 194 -3.19 -9.85 -8.72
N ASP A 195 -2.41 -10.93 -8.78
CA ASP A 195 -2.73 -12.21 -8.12
C ASP A 195 -2.48 -12.10 -6.61
N THR A 196 -3.50 -11.70 -5.88
CA THR A 196 -3.45 -11.44 -4.44
C THR A 196 -4.63 -12.14 -3.74
N PRO A 197 -4.58 -12.30 -2.41
CA PRO A 197 -5.70 -12.84 -1.64
C PRO A 197 -7.03 -12.10 -1.89
N MET A 198 -6.99 -10.82 -2.23
CA MET A 198 -8.19 -10.04 -2.58
C MET A 198 -8.92 -10.62 -3.81
N LEU A 199 -8.20 -11.22 -4.76
CA LEU A 199 -8.77 -11.91 -5.93
C LEU A 199 -8.89 -13.42 -5.74
N ALA A 200 -8.25 -14.01 -4.74
CA ALA A 200 -8.25 -15.46 -4.53
C ALA A 200 -9.65 -16.03 -4.26
N GLY A 201 -10.57 -15.22 -3.71
CA GLY A 201 -11.96 -15.60 -3.51
C GLY A 201 -12.82 -15.64 -4.78
N LEU A 202 -12.31 -15.21 -5.93
CA LEU A 202 -13.03 -15.26 -7.20
C LEU A 202 -12.93 -16.63 -7.86
N PRO A 203 -14.00 -17.11 -8.55
CA PRO A 203 -13.93 -18.31 -9.37
C PRO A 203 -12.81 -18.23 -10.41
N GLU A 204 -12.20 -19.37 -10.72
CA GLU A 204 -11.07 -19.45 -11.67
C GLU A 204 -11.39 -18.81 -13.03
N GLU A 205 -12.60 -19.02 -13.55
CA GLU A 205 -13.05 -18.41 -14.81
C GLU A 205 -13.09 -16.87 -14.75
N ALA A 206 -13.46 -16.31 -13.61
CA ALA A 206 -13.43 -14.86 -13.41
C ALA A 206 -11.98 -14.34 -13.37
N ARG A 207 -11.07 -15.08 -12.72
CA ARG A 207 -9.63 -14.76 -12.70
C ARG A 207 -9.02 -14.84 -14.10
N LYS A 208 -9.33 -15.87 -14.87
CA LYS A 208 -8.90 -15.99 -16.28
C LYS A 208 -9.42 -14.85 -17.14
N LYS A 209 -10.69 -14.45 -16.95
CA LYS A 209 -11.27 -13.30 -17.64
C LYS A 209 -10.52 -12.01 -17.32
N LEU A 210 -10.22 -11.75 -16.05
CA LEU A 210 -9.42 -10.57 -15.64
C LEU A 210 -8.02 -10.60 -16.26
N ALA A 211 -7.35 -11.75 -16.22
CA ALA A 211 -6.03 -11.93 -16.81
C ALA A 211 -6.03 -11.65 -18.32
N SER A 212 -7.09 -12.07 -19.04
CA SER A 212 -7.21 -11.86 -20.49
C SER A 212 -7.43 -10.41 -20.90
N GLN A 213 -7.84 -9.53 -19.96
CA GLN A 213 -8.03 -8.09 -20.21
C GLN A 213 -6.71 -7.31 -20.17
N VAL A 214 -5.65 -7.89 -19.60
CA VAL A 214 -4.32 -7.26 -19.58
C VAL A 214 -3.69 -7.39 -20.95
N PRO A 215 -3.37 -6.28 -21.65
CA PRO A 215 -2.79 -6.33 -22.99
C PRO A 215 -1.44 -7.04 -23.05
N HIS A 216 -0.50 -6.69 -22.15
CA HIS A 216 0.82 -7.34 -22.06
C HIS A 216 1.49 -7.02 -20.71
N PRO A 217 2.03 -8.04 -20.00
CA PRO A 217 1.90 -9.48 -20.26
C PRO A 217 0.45 -9.96 -20.04
N ARG A 218 -0.01 -10.93 -20.83
CA ARG A 218 -1.42 -11.36 -20.82
C ARG A 218 -1.72 -12.29 -19.65
N ARG A 219 -1.58 -11.78 -18.44
CA ARG A 219 -1.77 -12.48 -17.17
C ARG A 219 -2.07 -11.47 -16.06
N LEU A 220 -2.43 -11.95 -14.88
CA LEU A 220 -2.42 -11.14 -13.67
C LEU A 220 -1.00 -10.72 -13.32
N GLY A 221 -0.84 -9.52 -12.78
CA GLY A 221 0.42 -9.09 -12.19
C GLY A 221 0.78 -9.98 -11.01
N GLN A 222 2.07 -10.20 -10.78
CA GLN A 222 2.56 -10.93 -9.62
C GLN A 222 2.94 -9.94 -8.51
N PRO A 223 2.69 -10.25 -7.23
CA PRO A 223 3.04 -9.37 -6.11
C PRO A 223 4.50 -8.91 -6.12
N GLU A 224 5.42 -9.76 -6.59
CA GLU A 224 6.85 -9.47 -6.70
C GLU A 224 7.13 -8.34 -7.72
N GLU A 225 6.29 -8.17 -8.73
CA GLU A 225 6.43 -7.08 -9.70
C GLU A 225 6.07 -5.72 -9.07
N TYR A 226 5.12 -5.72 -8.13
CA TYR A 226 4.82 -4.55 -7.32
C TYR A 226 6.00 -4.24 -6.36
N ALA A 227 6.50 -5.27 -5.67
CA ALA A 227 7.64 -5.14 -4.77
C ALA A 227 8.87 -4.58 -5.49
N ALA A 228 9.19 -5.09 -6.68
CA ALA A 228 10.30 -4.59 -7.50
C ALA A 228 10.17 -3.10 -7.82
N LEU A 229 8.96 -2.61 -8.16
CA LEU A 229 8.73 -1.18 -8.37
C LEU A 229 8.84 -0.38 -7.07
N ALA A 230 8.31 -0.90 -5.95
CA ALA A 230 8.43 -0.24 -4.64
C ALA A 230 9.90 -0.07 -4.25
N LEU A 231 10.73 -1.09 -4.40
CA LEU A 231 12.17 -1.03 -4.14
C LEU A 231 12.88 -0.07 -5.11
N HIS A 232 12.47 -0.04 -6.38
CA HIS A 232 13.00 0.94 -7.33
C HIS A 232 12.67 2.38 -6.92
N ILE A 233 11.45 2.65 -6.44
CA ILE A 233 11.07 3.97 -5.92
C ILE A 233 11.96 4.36 -4.73
N VAL A 234 12.26 3.42 -3.83
CA VAL A 234 13.15 3.66 -2.70
C VAL A 234 14.54 4.06 -3.19
N SER A 235 15.09 3.35 -4.17
CA SER A 235 16.45 3.56 -4.65
C SER A 235 16.60 4.72 -5.64
N ASN A 236 15.51 5.24 -6.20
CA ASN A 236 15.54 6.32 -7.20
C ASN A 236 15.09 7.67 -6.61
N PRO A 237 16.01 8.55 -6.18
CA PRO A 237 15.66 9.78 -5.47
C PRO A 237 14.91 10.81 -6.34
N MET A 238 14.91 10.66 -7.65
CA MET A 238 14.19 11.59 -8.54
C MET A 238 12.68 11.30 -8.62
N LEU A 239 12.24 10.12 -8.16
CA LEU A 239 10.81 9.77 -8.08
C LEU A 239 10.21 10.41 -6.82
N ASN A 240 9.42 11.47 -7.02
CA ASN A 240 8.70 12.16 -5.95
C ASN A 240 7.43 12.82 -6.49
N GLY A 241 6.32 12.70 -5.77
CA GLY A 241 5.04 13.31 -6.14
C GLY A 241 4.30 12.65 -7.30
N GLU A 242 4.76 11.51 -7.79
CA GLU A 242 4.23 10.83 -8.98
C GLU A 242 3.31 9.67 -8.59
N VAL A 243 2.39 9.35 -9.49
CA VAL A 243 1.52 8.17 -9.43
C VAL A 243 1.84 7.26 -10.62
N ILE A 244 2.46 6.13 -10.35
CA ILE A 244 2.94 5.21 -11.38
C ILE A 244 1.92 4.10 -11.59
N ARG A 245 1.30 4.01 -12.77
CA ARG A 245 0.46 2.87 -13.16
C ARG A 245 1.33 1.64 -13.42
N LEU A 246 1.02 0.53 -12.73
CA LEU A 246 1.66 -0.77 -12.92
C LEU A 246 0.58 -1.78 -13.32
N ASP A 247 0.24 -1.83 -14.60
CA ASP A 247 -1.03 -2.44 -15.03
C ASP A 247 -0.97 -3.19 -16.38
N GLY A 248 0.20 -3.36 -16.99
CA GLY A 248 0.32 -4.02 -18.28
C GLY A 248 -0.48 -3.36 -19.40
N ALA A 249 -0.66 -2.03 -19.33
CA ALA A 249 -1.47 -1.20 -20.22
C ALA A 249 -2.99 -1.47 -20.12
N LEU A 250 -3.46 -2.07 -19.01
CA LEU A 250 -4.88 -2.28 -18.76
C LEU A 250 -5.62 -0.94 -18.66
N ARG A 251 -6.76 -0.87 -19.33
CA ARG A 251 -7.82 0.12 -19.08
C ARG A 251 -9.09 -0.66 -18.80
N MET A 252 -9.57 -0.56 -17.56
CA MET A 252 -10.69 -1.41 -17.13
C MET A 252 -11.97 -1.05 -17.89
N PRO A 253 -12.67 -2.04 -18.48
CA PRO A 253 -13.98 -1.81 -19.07
C PRO A 253 -15.00 -1.51 -17.97
N PRO A 254 -16.17 -0.95 -18.30
CA PRO A 254 -17.21 -0.67 -17.30
C PRO A 254 -17.70 -1.89 -16.51
N ARG A 255 -17.46 -3.12 -17.06
CA ARG A 255 -17.82 -4.43 -16.48
C ARG A 255 -16.77 -5.49 -16.80
#